data_e1f8729978a6019d4ef9f5c74372362f
#
_entry.id   e1f8729978a6019d4ef9f5c74372362f
#
_cell.length_a   1.000
_cell.length_b   1.000
_cell.length_c   1.000
_cell.angle_alpha   90.00
_cell.angle_beta   90.00
_cell.angle_gamma   90.00
#
_symmetry.space_group_name_H-M   'P 1'
#
loop_
_entity.id
_entity.type
_entity.pdbx_description
1 polymer ?
#
loop_
_entity_poly.entity_id
_entity_poly.type
_entity_poly.pdbx_seq_one_letter_code
_entity_poly.pdbx_strand_id
1 'polypeptide(L)'
;MDFLGAILILSSLITSSWLILQALYSPHDERVERCEDKKITYSIIIAVKDEDPEVIGSLVENLKGLEYPEFEVIIVSDDSPERFREIEKLEVPKNFRIVRREAPTGRKAGALNYGVSLAKGEVLVFLDSEARVERDFLKILSRTPWEHAVALRLKVRESKGRLQRLYSQMTDYSMEHLFLGRAVRGFPIFPNGSAFAIRREVLASLGGWNEGKVAEDLDMGIRLFLHGYQVRYIHDIVVETLAPFTWRDLFQQIRRWAYGSGELLGSSLKMLTKGGRGLEGFVYANQWGIYPLFLLTALVVGALDIWFRPSLLAVATSFGIYAISALIFSLSSRTVESDLRLPVMILAASLIGYLSGLLRINFKWSVTPKRPKGNEETPLILKVISWTYYIIGIFSIRDDVIMGLVLMVVSLLMLSIP
;
A
#
# COMPACT_ATOMS: atom_id res chain seq x y z
N MET A 1 -34.93 17.08 -1.81
CA MET A 1 -33.66 16.66 -1.19
C MET A 1 -32.80 17.90 -1.14
N ASP A 2 -32.35 18.27 0.04
CA ASP A 2 -31.47 19.42 0.21
C ASP A 2 -30.05 19.12 -0.33
N PHE A 3 -29.28 20.16 -0.60
CA PHE A 3 -27.95 20.03 -1.22
C PHE A 3 -26.97 19.23 -0.33
N LEU A 4 -26.99 19.44 0.99
CA LEU A 4 -26.09 18.73 1.91
C LEU A 4 -26.46 17.25 2.02
N GLY A 5 -27.75 16.94 2.07
CA GLY A 5 -28.23 15.57 2.04
C GLY A 5 -27.86 14.83 0.74
N ALA A 6 -27.90 15.53 -0.41
CA ALA A 6 -27.44 14.96 -1.67
C ALA A 6 -25.95 14.60 -1.67
N ILE A 7 -25.11 15.49 -1.14
CA ILE A 7 -23.65 15.25 -1.01
C ILE A 7 -23.36 14.06 -0.08
N LEU A 8 -24.05 13.97 1.06
CA LEU A 8 -23.92 12.84 1.98
C LEU A 8 -24.28 11.51 1.31
N ILE A 9 -25.41 11.45 0.62
CA ILE A 9 -25.84 10.23 -0.08
C ILE A 9 -24.83 9.86 -1.16
N LEU A 10 -24.37 10.82 -1.97
CA LEU A 10 -23.40 10.56 -3.04
C LEU A 10 -22.07 10.03 -2.50
N SER A 11 -21.52 10.65 -1.46
CA SER A 11 -20.27 10.21 -0.85
C SER A 11 -20.39 8.84 -0.18
N SER A 12 -21.54 8.58 0.46
CA SER A 12 -21.86 7.26 1.00
C SER A 12 -21.92 6.20 -0.09
N LEU A 13 -22.60 6.47 -1.20
CA LEU A 13 -22.69 5.55 -2.32
C LEU A 13 -21.32 5.24 -2.93
N ILE A 14 -20.46 6.25 -3.14
CA ILE A 14 -19.11 6.06 -3.69
C ILE A 14 -18.27 5.16 -2.76
N THR A 15 -18.21 5.47 -1.46
CA THR A 15 -17.44 4.69 -0.49
C THR A 15 -18.00 3.28 -0.36
N SER A 16 -19.33 3.15 -0.26
CA SER A 16 -20.02 1.86 -0.11
C SER A 16 -19.86 0.97 -1.35
N SER A 17 -19.93 1.54 -2.54
CA SER A 17 -19.69 0.78 -3.79
C SER A 17 -18.30 0.19 -3.80
N TRP A 18 -17.27 0.92 -3.35
CA TRP A 18 -15.91 0.39 -3.27
C TRP A 18 -15.78 -0.73 -2.22
N LEU A 19 -16.39 -0.59 -1.04
CA LEU A 19 -16.40 -1.66 -0.03
C LEU A 19 -17.07 -2.94 -0.52
N ILE A 20 -18.22 -2.79 -1.19
CA ILE A 20 -18.95 -3.93 -1.77
C ILE A 20 -18.15 -4.59 -2.91
N LEU A 21 -17.54 -3.80 -3.81
CA LEU A 21 -16.73 -4.34 -4.89
C LEU A 21 -15.55 -5.17 -4.35
N GLN A 22 -14.88 -4.72 -3.30
CA GLN A 22 -13.82 -5.51 -2.66
C GLN A 22 -14.35 -6.84 -2.10
N ALA A 23 -15.52 -6.82 -1.46
CA ALA A 23 -16.15 -8.05 -0.97
C ALA A 23 -16.48 -9.03 -2.11
N LEU A 24 -16.89 -8.50 -3.28
CA LEU A 24 -17.17 -9.30 -4.47
C LEU A 24 -15.93 -9.82 -5.20
N TYR A 25 -14.74 -9.29 -4.92
CA TYR A 25 -13.48 -9.78 -5.49
C TYR A 25 -13.00 -11.08 -4.82
N SER A 26 -13.90 -11.85 -4.20
CA SER A 26 -13.57 -13.15 -3.64
C SER A 26 -12.74 -14.00 -4.62
N PRO A 27 -11.62 -14.57 -4.17
CA PRO A 27 -10.75 -15.35 -5.02
C PRO A 27 -11.44 -16.63 -5.47
N HIS A 28 -11.17 -17.03 -6.72
CA HIS A 28 -11.41 -18.37 -7.22
C HIS A 28 -10.04 -19.04 -7.34
N ASP A 29 -9.97 -20.34 -7.11
CA ASP A 29 -8.71 -21.08 -7.29
C ASP A 29 -8.18 -20.89 -8.71
N GLU A 30 -7.13 -20.09 -8.84
CA GLU A 30 -6.37 -20.01 -10.09
C GLU A 30 -5.24 -21.05 -10.03
N ARG A 31 -5.36 -22.11 -10.80
CA ARG A 31 -4.25 -23.03 -11.04
C ARG A 31 -3.22 -22.32 -11.91
N VAL A 32 -2.06 -22.02 -11.33
CA VAL A 32 -0.95 -21.45 -12.09
C VAL A 32 -0.35 -22.54 -12.97
N GLU A 33 -0.53 -22.41 -14.30
CA GLU A 33 0.16 -23.26 -15.26
C GLU A 33 1.68 -23.06 -15.10
N ARG A 34 2.42 -24.15 -15.10
CA ARG A 34 3.88 -24.14 -15.11
C ARG A 34 4.38 -24.50 -16.52
N CYS A 35 5.40 -23.80 -16.97
CA CYS A 35 6.10 -24.12 -18.20
C CYS A 35 7.45 -24.80 -17.91
N GLU A 36 8.14 -25.25 -18.94
CA GLU A 36 9.51 -25.74 -18.83
C GLU A 36 10.46 -24.65 -18.31
N ASP A 37 11.57 -25.07 -17.69
CA ASP A 37 12.59 -24.15 -17.19
C ASP A 37 13.13 -23.26 -18.32
N LYS A 38 12.88 -21.97 -18.21
CA LYS A 38 13.52 -20.99 -19.09
C LYS A 38 14.84 -20.56 -18.45
N LYS A 39 15.92 -20.62 -19.20
CA LYS A 39 17.19 -20.03 -18.78
C LYS A 39 17.07 -18.52 -18.81
N ILE A 40 16.72 -17.93 -17.67
CA ILE A 40 16.55 -16.49 -17.47
C ILE A 40 17.64 -16.01 -16.53
N THR A 41 18.28 -14.90 -16.83
CA THR A 41 19.21 -14.25 -15.90
C THR A 41 18.49 -13.23 -15.06
N TYR A 42 18.69 -13.25 -13.74
CA TYR A 42 18.01 -12.35 -12.79
C TYR A 42 18.98 -11.38 -12.13
N SER A 43 18.56 -10.13 -11.97
CA SER A 43 19.20 -9.19 -11.05
C SER A 43 18.22 -8.81 -9.94
N ILE A 44 18.53 -9.17 -8.70
CA ILE A 44 17.76 -8.78 -7.52
C ILE A 44 18.32 -7.45 -7.03
N ILE A 45 17.49 -6.42 -6.98
CA ILE A 45 17.87 -5.04 -6.64
C ILE A 45 17.16 -4.63 -5.36
N ILE A 46 17.94 -4.19 -4.37
CA ILE A 46 17.47 -3.78 -3.05
C ILE A 46 17.99 -2.38 -2.75
N ALA A 47 17.10 -1.44 -2.46
CA ALA A 47 17.47 -0.11 -2.00
C ALA A 47 17.42 -0.08 -0.46
N VAL A 48 18.50 0.39 0.18
CA VAL A 48 18.59 0.50 1.64
C VAL A 48 18.97 1.92 2.04
N LYS A 49 18.38 2.38 3.15
CA LYS A 49 18.73 3.64 3.81
C LYS A 49 18.34 3.58 5.28
N ASP A 50 19.27 3.92 6.15
CA ASP A 50 19.05 3.92 7.60
C ASP A 50 18.61 2.56 8.16
N GLU A 51 18.92 1.46 7.43
CA GLU A 51 18.62 0.10 7.86
C GLU A 51 19.66 -0.41 8.85
N ASP A 52 19.20 -1.31 9.72
CA ASP A 52 20.10 -2.01 10.64
C ASP A 52 20.96 -3.02 9.87
N PRO A 53 22.29 -3.05 10.06
CA PRO A 53 23.19 -4.00 9.41
C PRO A 53 22.77 -5.47 9.59
N GLU A 54 22.16 -5.83 10.75
CA GLU A 54 21.67 -7.18 10.97
C GLU A 54 20.45 -7.52 10.10
N VAL A 55 19.60 -6.55 9.77
CA VAL A 55 18.48 -6.75 8.84
C VAL A 55 19.02 -7.06 7.44
N ILE A 56 20.04 -6.31 7.01
CA ILE A 56 20.70 -6.51 5.72
C ILE A 56 21.47 -7.84 5.72
N GLY A 57 22.21 -8.16 6.78
CA GLY A 57 22.90 -9.44 6.92
C GLY A 57 21.97 -10.63 6.84
N SER A 58 20.83 -10.57 7.53
CA SER A 58 19.81 -11.60 7.47
C SER A 58 19.15 -11.72 6.08
N LEU A 59 19.01 -10.63 5.31
CA LEU A 59 18.58 -10.68 3.91
C LEU A 59 19.64 -11.37 3.03
N VAL A 60 20.90 -11.01 3.19
CA VAL A 60 22.02 -11.62 2.47
C VAL A 60 22.04 -13.13 2.69
N GLU A 61 21.92 -13.59 3.94
CA GLU A 61 21.86 -15.02 4.26
C GLU A 61 20.66 -15.73 3.61
N ASN A 62 19.49 -15.09 3.57
CA ASN A 62 18.33 -15.64 2.89
C ASN A 62 18.57 -15.78 1.38
N LEU A 63 19.11 -14.75 0.74
CA LEU A 63 19.36 -14.75 -0.70
C LEU A 63 20.54 -15.66 -1.12
N LYS A 64 21.53 -15.90 -0.24
CA LYS A 64 22.56 -16.92 -0.45
C LYS A 64 21.99 -18.33 -0.61
N GLY A 65 20.84 -18.59 0.01
CA GLY A 65 20.15 -19.88 -0.05
C GLY A 65 19.37 -20.14 -1.33
N LEU A 66 19.33 -19.21 -2.28
CA LEU A 66 18.58 -19.38 -3.53
C LEU A 66 19.16 -20.48 -4.42
N GLU A 67 18.31 -21.42 -4.83
CA GLU A 67 18.64 -22.56 -5.69
C GLU A 67 18.40 -22.21 -7.17
N TYR A 68 19.18 -21.27 -7.69
CA TYR A 68 19.13 -20.85 -9.10
C TYR A 68 20.53 -20.52 -9.61
N PRO A 69 20.91 -20.94 -10.85
CA PRO A 69 22.30 -20.85 -11.30
C PRO A 69 22.71 -19.43 -11.72
N GLU A 70 21.81 -18.67 -12.32
CA GLU A 70 22.15 -17.40 -13.00
C GLU A 70 21.40 -16.21 -12.40
N PHE A 71 21.89 -15.71 -11.26
CA PHE A 71 21.41 -14.49 -10.67
C PHE A 71 22.52 -13.66 -10.02
N GLU A 72 22.27 -12.39 -9.87
CA GLU A 72 23.09 -11.47 -9.08
C GLU A 72 22.21 -10.69 -8.10
N VAL A 73 22.82 -10.19 -7.03
CA VAL A 73 22.17 -9.32 -6.05
C VAL A 73 22.90 -7.99 -5.98
N ILE A 74 22.17 -6.89 -6.04
CA ILE A 74 22.70 -5.53 -5.97
C ILE A 74 21.98 -4.79 -4.84
N ILE A 75 22.69 -4.55 -3.74
CA ILE A 75 22.22 -3.77 -2.61
C ILE A 75 22.76 -2.36 -2.77
N VAL A 76 21.86 -1.39 -2.92
CA VAL A 76 22.20 0.03 -3.11
C VAL A 76 21.90 0.79 -1.84
N SER A 77 22.94 1.37 -1.23
CA SER A 77 22.82 2.16 -0.01
C SER A 77 22.86 3.66 -0.29
N ASP A 78 21.91 4.37 0.33
CA ASP A 78 21.86 5.83 0.40
C ASP A 78 22.35 6.35 1.76
N ASP A 79 23.09 5.54 2.50
CA ASP A 79 23.61 5.88 3.81
C ASP A 79 24.82 6.81 3.75
N SER A 80 25.13 7.46 4.90
CA SER A 80 26.38 8.19 5.06
C SER A 80 27.58 7.26 4.97
N PRO A 81 28.80 7.77 4.65
CA PRO A 81 30.00 6.94 4.58
C PRO A 81 30.27 6.15 5.87
N GLU A 82 29.98 6.76 7.04
CA GLU A 82 30.22 6.13 8.35
C GLU A 82 29.32 4.93 8.53
N ARG A 83 28.03 5.07 8.22
CA ARG A 83 27.05 4.01 8.34
C ARG A 83 27.24 2.91 7.29
N PHE A 84 27.62 3.29 6.08
CA PHE A 84 27.90 2.34 5.01
C PHE A 84 29.06 1.38 5.36
N ARG A 85 30.09 1.85 6.08
CA ARG A 85 31.21 1.00 6.53
C ARG A 85 30.77 -0.21 7.37
N GLU A 86 29.64 -0.13 8.04
CA GLU A 86 29.10 -1.26 8.81
C GLU A 86 28.50 -2.31 7.89
N ILE A 87 27.85 -1.87 6.81
CA ILE A 87 27.20 -2.73 5.82
C ILE A 87 28.26 -3.34 4.87
N GLU A 88 29.26 -2.57 4.51
CA GLU A 88 30.36 -2.99 3.63
C GLU A 88 31.18 -4.16 4.19
N LYS A 89 31.21 -4.32 5.54
CA LYS A 89 31.89 -5.43 6.21
C LYS A 89 31.17 -6.77 6.08
N LEU A 90 29.94 -6.80 5.58
CA LEU A 90 29.19 -8.03 5.40
C LEU A 90 29.88 -8.91 4.34
N GLU A 91 30.16 -10.15 4.70
CA GLU A 91 30.69 -11.13 3.77
C GLU A 91 29.62 -11.56 2.77
N VAL A 92 29.86 -11.29 1.49
CA VAL A 92 28.90 -11.59 0.42
C VAL A 92 29.53 -12.48 -0.67
N PRO A 93 28.74 -13.35 -1.34
CA PRO A 93 29.21 -14.13 -2.49
C PRO A 93 29.67 -13.25 -3.65
N LYS A 94 30.41 -13.83 -4.60
CA LYS A 94 30.91 -13.11 -5.79
C LYS A 94 29.84 -12.52 -6.70
N ASN A 95 28.63 -13.11 -6.70
CA ASN A 95 27.48 -12.64 -7.46
C ASN A 95 26.66 -11.59 -6.71
N PHE A 96 27.10 -11.16 -5.50
CA PHE A 96 26.47 -10.09 -4.73
C PHE A 96 27.35 -8.85 -4.76
N ARG A 97 26.73 -7.68 -4.80
CA ARG A 97 27.39 -6.38 -4.72
C ARG A 97 26.66 -5.48 -3.75
N ILE A 98 27.40 -4.86 -2.85
CA ILE A 98 26.90 -3.81 -1.94
C ILE A 98 27.57 -2.52 -2.40
N VAL A 99 26.79 -1.54 -2.81
CA VAL A 99 27.28 -0.28 -3.37
C VAL A 99 26.62 0.91 -2.68
N ARG A 100 27.38 2.00 -2.50
CA ARG A 100 26.87 3.25 -1.95
C ARG A 100 26.76 4.30 -3.05
N ARG A 101 25.69 5.08 -3.05
CA ARG A 101 25.60 6.28 -3.88
C ARG A 101 26.28 7.46 -3.16
N GLU A 102 27.19 8.14 -3.85
CA GLU A 102 27.91 9.30 -3.26
C GLU A 102 26.99 10.51 -3.09
N ALA A 103 26.14 10.77 -4.04
CA ALA A 103 25.16 11.86 -4.04
C ALA A 103 23.73 11.32 -4.24
N PRO A 104 23.10 10.77 -3.18
CA PRO A 104 21.78 10.16 -3.29
C PRO A 104 20.71 11.19 -3.61
N THR A 105 20.04 11.04 -4.75
CA THR A 105 18.87 11.81 -5.19
C THR A 105 17.72 10.87 -5.54
N GLY A 106 16.50 11.35 -5.68
CA GLY A 106 15.38 10.54 -6.16
C GLY A 106 14.89 9.49 -5.16
N ARG A 107 15.33 9.53 -3.90
CA ARG A 107 14.90 8.61 -2.82
C ARG A 107 15.06 7.13 -3.23
N LYS A 108 14.11 6.24 -2.84
CA LYS A 108 14.13 4.81 -3.19
C LYS A 108 14.16 4.59 -4.69
N ALA A 109 13.35 5.31 -5.48
CA ALA A 109 13.34 5.22 -6.93
C ALA A 109 14.72 5.51 -7.55
N GLY A 110 15.43 6.52 -7.05
CA GLY A 110 16.79 6.82 -7.51
C GLY A 110 17.79 5.73 -7.16
N ALA A 111 17.68 5.12 -5.97
CA ALA A 111 18.52 3.97 -5.60
C ALA A 111 18.22 2.75 -6.48
N LEU A 112 16.94 2.48 -6.76
CA LEU A 112 16.54 1.40 -7.66
C LEU A 112 17.07 1.64 -9.08
N ASN A 113 16.94 2.85 -9.63
CA ASN A 113 17.50 3.21 -10.95
C ASN A 113 19.02 3.03 -11.01
N TYR A 114 19.71 3.41 -9.95
CA TYR A 114 21.15 3.20 -9.86
C TYR A 114 21.49 1.69 -9.85
N GLY A 115 20.75 0.89 -9.08
CA GLY A 115 20.86 -0.57 -9.10
C GLY A 115 20.59 -1.16 -10.50
N VAL A 116 19.57 -0.68 -11.19
CA VAL A 116 19.24 -1.09 -12.58
C VAL A 116 20.40 -0.79 -13.55
N SER A 117 21.08 0.33 -13.40
CA SER A 117 22.22 0.68 -14.26
C SER A 117 23.42 -0.26 -14.09
N LEU A 118 23.54 -0.89 -12.93
CA LEU A 118 24.60 -1.87 -12.63
C LEU A 118 24.19 -3.31 -12.96
N ALA A 119 22.89 -3.55 -13.09
CA ALA A 119 22.31 -4.88 -13.25
C ALA A 119 22.60 -5.48 -14.64
N LYS A 120 22.75 -6.81 -14.74
CA LYS A 120 23.03 -7.55 -15.99
C LYS A 120 21.92 -8.52 -16.39
N GLY A 121 21.05 -8.91 -15.45
CA GLY A 121 19.97 -9.87 -15.68
C GLY A 121 18.92 -9.38 -16.69
N GLU A 122 18.30 -10.28 -17.40
CA GLU A 122 17.18 -10.02 -18.31
C GLU A 122 15.91 -9.61 -17.56
N VAL A 123 15.79 -10.14 -16.35
CA VAL A 123 14.69 -9.85 -15.44
C VAL A 123 15.22 -9.17 -14.19
N LEU A 124 14.59 -8.07 -13.84
CA LEU A 124 14.88 -7.28 -12.65
C LEU A 124 13.86 -7.61 -11.58
N VAL A 125 14.34 -8.03 -10.41
CA VAL A 125 13.51 -8.34 -9.23
C VAL A 125 13.78 -7.28 -8.18
N PHE A 126 12.72 -6.68 -7.65
CA PHE A 126 12.81 -5.64 -6.63
C PHE A 126 12.26 -6.17 -5.30
N LEU A 127 13.08 -6.13 -4.27
CA LEU A 127 12.76 -6.55 -2.92
C LEU A 127 13.12 -5.45 -1.92
N ASP A 128 12.40 -5.36 -0.81
CA ASP A 128 12.79 -4.52 0.32
C ASP A 128 13.78 -5.25 1.24
N SER A 129 14.47 -4.52 2.09
CA SER A 129 15.51 -5.06 3.00
C SER A 129 14.98 -6.13 3.98
N GLU A 130 13.72 -6.03 4.36
CA GLU A 130 13.05 -7.02 5.20
C GLU A 130 12.46 -8.21 4.44
N ALA A 131 12.44 -8.19 3.12
CA ALA A 131 11.89 -9.29 2.33
C ALA A 131 12.63 -10.61 2.59
N ARG A 132 11.88 -11.71 2.62
CA ARG A 132 12.43 -13.07 2.65
C ARG A 132 11.70 -13.91 1.63
N VAL A 133 12.44 -14.78 0.96
CA VAL A 133 11.92 -15.64 -0.12
C VAL A 133 12.37 -17.08 0.11
N GLU A 134 11.62 -18.03 -0.43
CA GLU A 134 11.96 -19.44 -0.41
C GLU A 134 13.14 -19.75 -1.35
N ARG A 135 13.84 -20.85 -1.11
CA ARG A 135 15.04 -21.22 -1.88
C ARG A 135 14.79 -21.39 -3.37
N ASP A 136 13.62 -21.88 -3.73
CA ASP A 136 13.21 -22.14 -5.12
C ASP A 136 12.50 -20.93 -5.79
N PHE A 137 12.49 -19.78 -5.15
CA PHE A 137 11.81 -18.54 -5.58
C PHE A 137 12.07 -18.22 -7.06
N LEU A 138 13.33 -18.12 -7.49
CA LEU A 138 13.69 -17.81 -8.88
C LEU A 138 13.35 -18.95 -9.83
N LYS A 139 13.46 -20.20 -9.36
CA LYS A 139 13.12 -21.39 -10.15
C LYS A 139 11.61 -21.44 -10.43
N ILE A 140 10.77 -21.12 -9.44
CA ILE A 140 9.33 -21.04 -9.65
C ILE A 140 8.99 -19.87 -10.58
N LEU A 141 9.66 -18.72 -10.41
CA LEU A 141 9.46 -17.55 -11.26
C LEU A 141 9.83 -17.82 -12.72
N SER A 142 10.90 -18.58 -12.99
CA SER A 142 11.33 -18.96 -14.36
C SER A 142 10.36 -19.93 -15.04
N ARG A 143 9.64 -20.76 -14.27
CA ARG A 143 8.66 -21.73 -14.74
C ARG A 143 7.25 -21.19 -14.85
N THR A 144 7.01 -19.97 -14.37
CA THR A 144 5.69 -19.36 -14.44
C THR A 144 5.61 -18.51 -15.71
N PRO A 145 4.59 -18.70 -16.58
CA PRO A 145 4.48 -17.91 -17.80
C PRO A 145 4.03 -16.47 -17.44
N TRP A 146 4.79 -15.48 -17.88
CA TRP A 146 4.47 -14.06 -17.84
C TRP A 146 5.27 -13.33 -18.92
N GLU A 147 4.77 -12.15 -19.31
CA GLU A 147 5.28 -11.47 -20.48
C GLU A 147 6.08 -10.21 -20.14
N HIS A 148 5.52 -9.31 -19.36
CA HIS A 148 6.09 -7.98 -19.14
C HIS A 148 6.57 -7.77 -17.70
N ALA A 149 5.67 -7.96 -16.73
CA ALA A 149 5.93 -7.76 -15.32
C ALA A 149 5.05 -8.67 -14.44
N VAL A 150 5.49 -8.89 -13.20
CA VAL A 150 4.74 -9.66 -12.20
C VAL A 150 4.74 -8.98 -10.86
N ALA A 151 3.59 -8.99 -10.19
CA ALA A 151 3.45 -8.72 -8.76
C ALA A 151 3.34 -10.05 -8.02
N LEU A 152 4.01 -10.18 -6.88
CA LEU A 152 4.09 -11.41 -6.11
C LEU A 152 3.29 -11.28 -4.82
N ARG A 153 2.92 -12.41 -4.22
CA ARG A 153 2.16 -12.44 -2.97
C ARG A 153 3.02 -11.98 -1.80
N LEU A 154 2.53 -10.99 -1.05
CA LEU A 154 3.09 -10.63 0.25
C LEU A 154 2.46 -11.47 1.36
N LYS A 155 3.27 -11.88 2.33
CA LYS A 155 2.83 -12.55 3.55
C LYS A 155 3.59 -11.97 4.74
N VAL A 156 2.90 -11.67 5.82
CA VAL A 156 3.53 -11.19 7.05
C VAL A 156 4.14 -12.36 7.80
N ARG A 157 5.45 -12.27 8.11
CA ARG A 157 6.10 -13.20 9.02
C ARG A 157 6.06 -12.67 10.46
N GLU A 158 6.13 -13.55 11.43
CA GLU A 158 6.30 -13.21 12.86
C GLU A 158 5.22 -12.27 13.44
N SER A 159 3.95 -12.58 13.24
CA SER A 159 2.83 -11.82 13.81
C SER A 159 2.61 -12.14 15.30
N LYS A 160 3.55 -11.74 16.18
CA LYS A 160 3.51 -12.05 17.62
C LYS A 160 2.53 -11.18 18.41
N GLY A 161 2.44 -9.89 18.09
CA GLY A 161 1.56 -8.93 18.76
C GLY A 161 0.17 -8.85 18.11
N ARG A 162 -0.81 -8.28 18.84
CA ARG A 162 -2.17 -8.09 18.32
C ARG A 162 -2.19 -7.22 17.05
N LEU A 163 -1.44 -6.13 17.05
CA LEU A 163 -1.34 -5.24 15.87
C LEU A 163 -0.77 -5.99 14.66
N GLN A 164 0.28 -6.80 14.86
CA GLN A 164 0.88 -7.57 13.77
C GLN A 164 -0.09 -8.62 13.22
N ARG A 165 -0.90 -9.27 14.07
CA ARG A 165 -1.93 -10.23 13.60
C ARG A 165 -3.03 -9.53 12.80
N LEU A 166 -3.50 -8.36 13.27
CA LEU A 166 -4.47 -7.53 12.54
C LEU A 166 -3.91 -7.09 11.17
N TYR A 167 -2.65 -6.66 11.14
CA TYR A 167 -1.98 -6.27 9.90
C TYR A 167 -1.77 -7.46 8.96
N SER A 168 -1.43 -8.64 9.49
CA SER A 168 -1.33 -9.88 8.71
C SER A 168 -2.65 -10.23 8.03
N GLN A 169 -3.76 -10.20 8.77
CA GLN A 169 -5.10 -10.44 8.21
C GLN A 169 -5.47 -9.42 7.12
N MET A 170 -5.14 -8.13 7.33
CA MET A 170 -5.33 -7.10 6.32
C MET A 170 -4.48 -7.35 5.06
N THR A 171 -3.24 -7.81 5.23
CA THR A 171 -2.35 -8.17 4.11
C THR A 171 -2.89 -9.38 3.36
N ASP A 172 -3.28 -10.44 4.05
CA ASP A 172 -3.86 -11.65 3.44
C ASP A 172 -5.14 -11.31 2.66
N TYR A 173 -6.04 -10.52 3.26
CA TYR A 173 -7.22 -10.01 2.57
C TYR A 173 -6.86 -9.24 1.28
N SER A 174 -5.87 -8.35 1.37
CA SER A 174 -5.44 -7.57 0.19
C SER A 174 -4.89 -8.47 -0.90
N MET A 175 -4.06 -9.46 -0.56
CA MET A 175 -3.49 -10.40 -1.54
C MET A 175 -4.55 -11.29 -2.19
N GLU A 176 -5.55 -11.71 -1.44
CA GLU A 176 -6.65 -12.53 -1.95
C GLU A 176 -7.66 -11.72 -2.76
N HIS A 177 -8.17 -10.63 -2.23
CA HIS A 177 -9.25 -9.86 -2.86
C HIS A 177 -8.72 -8.81 -3.85
N LEU A 178 -7.76 -7.95 -3.42
CA LEU A 178 -7.30 -6.83 -4.23
C LEU A 178 -6.22 -7.21 -5.24
N PHE A 179 -5.55 -8.35 -5.07
CA PHE A 179 -4.62 -8.85 -6.07
C PHE A 179 -5.20 -10.04 -6.83
N LEU A 180 -5.38 -11.20 -6.19
CA LEU A 180 -5.87 -12.40 -6.88
C LEU A 180 -7.29 -12.19 -7.44
N GLY A 181 -8.22 -11.73 -6.62
CA GLY A 181 -9.61 -11.50 -7.02
C GLY A 181 -9.78 -10.53 -8.18
N ARG A 182 -8.92 -9.51 -8.29
CA ARG A 182 -8.87 -8.58 -9.43
C ARG A 182 -8.15 -9.19 -10.64
N ALA A 183 -7.07 -9.94 -10.42
CA ALA A 183 -6.31 -10.59 -11.48
C ALA A 183 -7.17 -11.57 -12.28
N VAL A 184 -7.92 -12.46 -11.61
CA VAL A 184 -8.82 -13.44 -12.27
C VAL A 184 -9.95 -12.78 -13.06
N ARG A 185 -10.28 -11.52 -12.74
CA ARG A 185 -11.26 -10.70 -13.48
C ARG A 185 -10.65 -9.87 -14.61
N GLY A 186 -9.34 -9.98 -14.81
CA GLY A 186 -8.60 -9.24 -15.84
C GLY A 186 -8.45 -7.75 -15.54
N PHE A 187 -8.61 -7.31 -14.30
CA PHE A 187 -8.39 -5.93 -13.89
C PHE A 187 -6.90 -5.59 -13.78
N PRO A 188 -6.52 -4.29 -13.87
CA PRO A 188 -5.13 -3.89 -13.78
C PRO A 188 -4.53 -4.26 -12.41
N ILE A 189 -3.38 -4.92 -12.41
CA ILE A 189 -2.60 -5.17 -11.19
C ILE A 189 -1.45 -4.17 -11.14
N PHE A 190 -1.19 -3.62 -9.97
CA PHE A 190 -0.09 -2.71 -9.74
C PHE A 190 0.99 -3.39 -8.88
N PRO A 191 2.27 -3.05 -9.07
CA PRO A 191 3.34 -3.53 -8.19
C PRO A 191 3.08 -3.18 -6.73
N ASN A 192 3.59 -3.98 -5.82
CA ASN A 192 3.52 -3.75 -4.38
C ASN A 192 4.89 -3.37 -3.78
N GLY A 193 5.74 -2.72 -4.54
CA GLY A 193 6.99 -2.09 -4.11
C GLY A 193 8.08 -3.01 -3.52
N SER A 194 7.70 -4.10 -2.86
CA SER A 194 8.61 -5.03 -2.15
C SER A 194 8.61 -6.44 -2.71
N ALA A 195 7.81 -6.72 -3.75
CA ALA A 195 7.69 -8.06 -4.34
C ALA A 195 7.26 -7.93 -5.81
N PHE A 196 8.18 -7.48 -6.64
CA PHE A 196 7.92 -7.13 -8.03
C PHE A 196 9.06 -7.61 -8.94
N ALA A 197 8.72 -8.16 -10.10
CA ALA A 197 9.69 -8.44 -11.14
C ALA A 197 9.21 -7.91 -12.50
N ILE A 198 10.16 -7.47 -13.35
CA ILE A 198 9.88 -6.86 -14.64
C ILE A 198 10.97 -7.21 -15.64
N ARG A 199 10.62 -7.36 -16.90
CA ARG A 199 11.58 -7.43 -17.98
C ARG A 199 12.38 -6.14 -18.05
N ARG A 200 13.70 -6.24 -18.17
CA ARG A 200 14.59 -5.07 -18.28
C ARG A 200 14.18 -4.15 -19.41
N GLU A 201 13.87 -4.70 -20.59
CA GLU A 201 13.43 -3.95 -21.77
C GLU A 201 12.15 -3.15 -21.51
N VAL A 202 11.19 -3.73 -20.77
CA VAL A 202 9.94 -3.06 -20.39
C VAL A 202 10.21 -1.89 -19.44
N LEU A 203 11.06 -2.08 -18.43
CA LEU A 203 11.45 -1.00 -17.54
C LEU A 203 12.18 0.11 -18.28
N ALA A 204 13.09 -0.25 -19.19
CA ALA A 204 13.84 0.69 -20.01
C ALA A 204 12.92 1.51 -20.93
N SER A 205 11.92 0.87 -21.57
CA SER A 205 10.94 1.57 -22.43
C SER A 205 10.09 2.59 -21.68
N LEU A 206 9.90 2.38 -20.35
CA LEU A 206 9.21 3.31 -19.48
C LEU A 206 10.15 4.41 -18.92
N GLY A 207 11.45 4.37 -19.20
CA GLY A 207 12.42 5.33 -18.65
C GLY A 207 12.80 5.09 -17.19
N GLY A 208 12.64 3.86 -16.69
CA GLY A 208 12.97 3.48 -15.32
C GLY A 208 11.93 3.89 -14.28
N TRP A 209 12.32 3.91 -13.00
CA TRP A 209 11.51 4.37 -11.88
C TRP A 209 11.40 5.89 -11.86
N ASN A 210 10.22 6.42 -11.53
CA ASN A 210 10.00 7.87 -11.43
C ASN A 210 10.51 8.42 -10.08
N GLU A 211 11.66 9.07 -10.10
CA GLU A 211 12.34 9.58 -8.90
C GLU A 211 11.61 10.72 -8.20
N GLY A 212 10.67 11.37 -8.88
CA GLY A 212 9.88 12.46 -8.31
C GLY A 212 8.71 12.02 -7.45
N LYS A 213 8.40 10.71 -7.37
CA LYS A 213 7.18 10.20 -6.73
C LYS A 213 7.44 9.55 -5.38
N VAL A 214 6.45 9.68 -4.46
CA VAL A 214 6.49 9.05 -3.14
C VAL A 214 6.06 7.59 -3.21
N ALA A 215 5.07 7.27 -4.05
CA ALA A 215 4.64 5.90 -4.35
C ALA A 215 5.14 5.52 -5.76
N GLU A 216 6.41 5.16 -5.83
CA GLU A 216 7.09 4.79 -7.08
C GLU A 216 6.48 3.52 -7.71
N ASP A 217 5.98 2.62 -6.89
CA ASP A 217 5.34 1.37 -7.29
C ASP A 217 3.96 1.61 -7.90
N LEU A 218 3.13 2.45 -7.30
CA LEU A 218 1.84 2.84 -7.86
C LEU A 218 2.02 3.61 -9.18
N ASP A 219 2.99 4.53 -9.26
CA ASP A 219 3.34 5.23 -10.50
C ASP A 219 3.76 4.25 -11.60
N MET A 220 4.60 3.27 -11.25
CA MET A 220 5.02 2.21 -12.17
C MET A 220 3.81 1.42 -12.69
N GLY A 221 2.89 1.03 -11.81
CA GLY A 221 1.68 0.30 -12.19
C GLY A 221 0.78 1.11 -13.14
N ILE A 222 0.57 2.40 -12.87
CA ILE A 222 -0.19 3.30 -13.74
C ILE A 222 0.48 3.41 -15.12
N ARG A 223 1.80 3.59 -15.18
CA ARG A 223 2.54 3.70 -16.44
C ARG A 223 2.51 2.39 -17.23
N LEU A 224 2.72 1.24 -16.59
CA LEU A 224 2.59 -0.07 -17.24
C LEU A 224 1.22 -0.23 -17.89
N PHE A 225 0.15 0.05 -17.15
CA PHE A 225 -1.21 -0.06 -17.67
C PHE A 225 -1.48 0.91 -18.84
N LEU A 226 -1.06 2.15 -18.74
CA LEU A 226 -1.28 3.16 -19.80
C LEU A 226 -0.55 2.80 -21.10
N HIS A 227 0.64 2.17 -21.01
CA HIS A 227 1.41 1.71 -22.17
C HIS A 227 0.97 0.34 -22.69
N GLY A 228 -0.05 -0.27 -22.07
CA GLY A 228 -0.57 -1.57 -22.51
C GLY A 228 0.22 -2.79 -22.02
N TYR A 229 1.18 -2.60 -21.11
CA TYR A 229 1.92 -3.70 -20.51
C TYR A 229 1.08 -4.40 -19.44
N GLN A 230 1.11 -5.73 -19.45
CA GLN A 230 0.40 -6.55 -18.48
C GLN A 230 1.27 -6.81 -17.24
N VAL A 231 0.72 -6.59 -16.08
CA VAL A 231 1.27 -7.08 -14.81
C VAL A 231 0.47 -8.32 -14.40
N ARG A 232 1.13 -9.48 -14.37
CA ARG A 232 0.52 -10.71 -13.87
C ARG A 232 0.69 -10.78 -12.35
N TYR A 233 -0.36 -11.18 -11.64
CA TYR A 233 -0.23 -11.54 -10.23
C TYR A 233 0.06 -13.03 -10.10
N ILE A 234 1.08 -13.39 -9.31
CA ILE A 234 1.44 -14.77 -9.03
C ILE A 234 1.24 -15.04 -7.54
N HIS A 235 0.19 -15.79 -7.22
CA HIS A 235 -0.20 -16.06 -5.85
C HIS A 235 0.71 -17.09 -5.16
N ASP A 236 1.25 -18.05 -5.91
CA ASP A 236 2.04 -19.17 -5.37
C ASP A 236 3.46 -18.77 -4.96
N ILE A 237 3.95 -17.64 -5.43
CA ILE A 237 5.27 -17.13 -5.07
C ILE A 237 5.09 -16.13 -3.92
N VAL A 238 5.56 -16.53 -2.75
CA VAL A 238 5.43 -15.73 -1.54
C VAL A 238 6.71 -14.97 -1.26
N VAL A 239 6.56 -13.67 -1.00
CA VAL A 239 7.60 -12.82 -0.43
C VAL A 239 7.14 -12.44 0.98
N GLU A 240 7.89 -12.88 1.98
CA GLU A 240 7.58 -12.55 3.36
C GLU A 240 8.04 -11.12 3.69
N THR A 241 7.24 -10.40 4.45
CA THR A 241 7.51 -9.04 4.92
C THR A 241 7.26 -8.90 6.41
N LEU A 242 7.59 -7.74 6.99
CA LEU A 242 7.33 -7.42 8.40
C LEU A 242 6.06 -6.58 8.54
N ALA A 243 5.33 -6.83 9.63
CA ALA A 243 4.28 -5.92 10.08
C ALA A 243 4.89 -4.70 10.79
N PRO A 244 4.20 -3.54 10.79
CA PRO A 244 4.55 -2.42 11.67
C PRO A 244 4.57 -2.85 13.14
N PHE A 245 5.51 -2.31 13.92
CA PHE A 245 5.63 -2.67 15.33
C PHE A 245 4.67 -1.89 16.22
N THR A 246 4.35 -0.65 15.83
CA THR A 246 3.50 0.25 16.62
C THR A 246 2.36 0.82 15.79
N TRP A 247 1.30 1.30 16.44
CA TRP A 247 0.22 2.03 15.80
C TRP A 247 0.71 3.28 15.06
N ARG A 248 1.73 3.94 15.62
CA ARG A 248 2.40 5.08 14.98
C ARG A 248 3.07 4.68 13.66
N ASP A 249 3.77 3.56 13.64
CA ASP A 249 4.43 3.07 12.42
C ASP A 249 3.40 2.73 11.34
N LEU A 250 2.31 2.06 11.73
CA LEU A 250 1.20 1.75 10.83
C LEU A 250 0.54 3.04 10.30
N PHE A 251 0.28 4.02 11.17
CA PHE A 251 -0.26 5.32 10.76
C PHE A 251 0.63 6.01 9.71
N GLN A 252 1.95 6.05 9.95
CA GLN A 252 2.89 6.66 9.01
C GLN A 252 2.96 5.89 7.69
N GLN A 253 2.88 4.57 7.72
CA GLN A 253 2.87 3.73 6.53
C GLN A 253 1.62 3.99 5.67
N ILE A 254 0.42 3.92 6.26
CA ILE A 254 -0.84 4.20 5.56
C ILE A 254 -0.87 5.64 5.03
N ARG A 255 -0.46 6.61 5.86
CA ARG A 255 -0.38 8.02 5.44
C ARG A 255 0.52 8.21 4.22
N ARG A 256 1.65 7.48 4.15
CA ARG A 256 2.55 7.53 3.00
C ARG A 256 1.92 6.95 1.74
N TRP A 257 1.25 5.80 1.85
CA TRP A 257 0.53 5.20 0.72
C TRP A 257 -0.59 6.12 0.21
N ALA A 258 -1.35 6.69 1.12
CA ALA A 258 -2.41 7.64 0.77
C ALA A 258 -1.85 8.93 0.13
N TYR A 259 -0.71 9.42 0.62
CA TYR A 259 -0.03 10.58 0.01
C TYR A 259 0.33 10.30 -1.45
N GLY A 260 0.97 9.15 -1.72
CA GLY A 260 1.33 8.77 -3.08
C GLY A 260 0.12 8.62 -4.00
N SER A 261 -0.99 8.06 -3.49
CA SER A 261 -2.26 7.97 -4.21
C SER A 261 -2.80 9.37 -4.59
N GLY A 262 -2.85 10.30 -3.64
CA GLY A 262 -3.30 11.68 -3.89
C GLY A 262 -2.37 12.44 -4.84
N GLU A 263 -1.05 12.28 -4.72
CA GLU A 263 -0.04 12.86 -5.61
C GLU A 263 -0.22 12.39 -7.06
N LEU A 264 -0.66 11.16 -7.25
CA LEU A 264 -0.83 10.50 -8.56
C LEU A 264 -2.24 10.65 -9.14
N LEU A 265 -3.16 11.40 -8.51
CA LEU A 265 -4.52 11.59 -9.02
C LEU A 265 -4.52 12.02 -10.49
N GLY A 266 -3.72 13.04 -10.85
CA GLY A 266 -3.65 13.53 -12.24
C GLY A 266 -3.14 12.48 -13.24
N SER A 267 -2.22 11.61 -12.82
CA SER A 267 -1.71 10.52 -13.67
C SER A 267 -2.74 9.40 -13.80
N SER A 268 -3.40 9.04 -12.70
CA SER A 268 -4.43 7.98 -12.68
C SER A 268 -5.69 8.36 -13.45
N LEU A 269 -6.07 9.64 -13.53
CA LEU A 269 -7.18 10.11 -14.37
C LEU A 269 -7.04 9.69 -15.84
N LYS A 270 -5.80 9.59 -16.36
CA LYS A 270 -5.55 9.14 -17.73
C LYS A 270 -6.00 7.68 -17.95
N MET A 271 -6.13 6.89 -16.91
CA MET A 271 -6.60 5.51 -17.01
C MET A 271 -8.05 5.43 -17.47
N LEU A 272 -8.87 6.45 -17.18
CA LEU A 272 -10.28 6.50 -17.60
C LEU A 272 -10.44 6.41 -19.14
N THR A 273 -9.43 6.80 -19.90
CA THR A 273 -9.42 6.66 -21.37
C THR A 273 -9.36 5.21 -21.86
N LYS A 274 -9.10 4.25 -20.95
CA LYS A 274 -8.99 2.81 -21.26
C LYS A 274 -10.28 2.02 -20.93
N GLY A 275 -11.42 2.69 -20.85
CA GLY A 275 -12.75 2.07 -20.65
C GLY A 275 -12.93 1.49 -19.24
N GLY A 276 -13.76 0.45 -19.10
CA GLY A 276 -14.15 -0.11 -17.80
C GLY A 276 -12.96 -0.63 -16.97
N ARG A 277 -11.96 -1.24 -17.61
CA ARG A 277 -10.71 -1.65 -16.92
C ARG A 277 -9.94 -0.45 -16.40
N GLY A 278 -9.93 0.65 -17.16
CA GLY A 278 -9.30 1.90 -16.74
C GLY A 278 -10.05 2.56 -15.58
N LEU A 279 -11.37 2.52 -15.58
CA LEU A 279 -12.20 3.02 -14.49
C LEU A 279 -11.91 2.24 -13.18
N GLU A 280 -11.90 0.91 -13.25
CA GLU A 280 -11.59 0.08 -12.08
C GLU A 280 -10.16 0.36 -11.56
N GLY A 281 -9.17 0.42 -12.45
CA GLY A 281 -7.79 0.76 -12.09
C GLY A 281 -7.68 2.16 -11.48
N PHE A 282 -8.43 3.14 -11.98
CA PHE A 282 -8.51 4.49 -11.40
C PHE A 282 -9.08 4.45 -9.98
N VAL A 283 -10.17 3.72 -9.75
CA VAL A 283 -10.78 3.56 -8.43
C VAL A 283 -9.79 2.92 -7.46
N TYR A 284 -9.14 1.84 -7.87
CA TYR A 284 -8.11 1.19 -7.05
C TYR A 284 -6.92 2.13 -6.75
N ALA A 285 -6.40 2.84 -7.74
CA ALA A 285 -5.29 3.79 -7.54
C ALA A 285 -5.64 4.90 -6.54
N ASN A 286 -6.92 5.26 -6.42
CA ASN A 286 -7.43 6.32 -5.54
C ASN A 286 -8.18 5.80 -4.31
N GLN A 287 -8.10 4.50 -4.01
CA GLN A 287 -8.83 3.90 -2.89
C GLN A 287 -8.57 4.59 -1.54
N TRP A 288 -7.35 5.07 -1.31
CA TRP A 288 -6.96 5.78 -0.10
C TRP A 288 -7.68 7.12 0.09
N GLY A 289 -8.20 7.74 -0.98
CA GLY A 289 -9.08 8.89 -0.93
C GLY A 289 -10.56 8.50 -0.80
N ILE A 290 -10.93 7.33 -1.35
CA ILE A 290 -12.31 6.84 -1.33
C ILE A 290 -12.70 6.33 0.07
N TYR A 291 -11.82 5.63 0.78
CA TYR A 291 -12.10 5.11 2.12
C TYR A 291 -12.59 6.19 3.10
N PRO A 292 -11.90 7.32 3.28
CA PRO A 292 -12.32 8.35 4.22
C PRO A 292 -13.40 9.31 3.67
N LEU A 293 -13.78 9.21 2.39
CA LEU A 293 -14.62 10.20 1.72
C LEU A 293 -15.94 10.44 2.44
N PHE A 294 -16.66 9.38 2.81
CA PHE A 294 -17.94 9.52 3.50
C PHE A 294 -17.80 10.18 4.87
N LEU A 295 -16.83 9.73 5.68
CA LEU A 295 -16.62 10.31 7.01
C LEU A 295 -16.12 11.76 6.97
N LEU A 296 -15.30 12.11 5.97
CA LEU A 296 -14.93 13.49 5.72
C LEU A 296 -16.15 14.34 5.37
N THR A 297 -16.99 13.84 4.46
CA THR A 297 -18.22 14.54 4.07
C THR A 297 -19.16 14.70 5.25
N ALA A 298 -19.33 13.66 6.08
CA ALA A 298 -20.12 13.72 7.30
C ALA A 298 -19.58 14.77 8.29
N LEU A 299 -18.25 14.86 8.44
CA LEU A 299 -17.62 15.90 9.26
C LEU A 299 -17.92 17.31 8.76
N VAL A 300 -17.76 17.54 7.44
CA VAL A 300 -18.02 18.84 6.82
C VAL A 300 -19.50 19.21 6.93
N VAL A 301 -20.40 18.28 6.65
CA VAL A 301 -21.84 18.50 6.75
C VAL A 301 -22.25 18.75 8.21
N GLY A 302 -21.73 17.98 9.16
CA GLY A 302 -21.95 18.21 10.59
C GLY A 302 -21.47 19.59 11.05
N ALA A 303 -20.35 20.08 10.52
CA ALA A 303 -19.89 21.45 10.80
C ALA A 303 -20.80 22.53 10.21
N LEU A 304 -21.45 22.23 9.07
CA LEU A 304 -22.38 23.16 8.40
C LEU A 304 -23.83 23.04 8.89
N ASP A 305 -24.15 22.01 9.67
CA ASP A 305 -25.49 21.71 10.16
C ASP A 305 -26.11 22.87 10.98
N ILE A 306 -25.27 23.66 11.62
CA ILE A 306 -25.68 24.87 12.37
C ILE A 306 -26.40 25.89 11.45
N TRP A 307 -26.04 25.95 10.17
CA TRP A 307 -26.59 26.91 9.20
C TRP A 307 -27.52 26.28 8.17
N PHE A 308 -27.24 25.04 7.78
CA PHE A 308 -27.88 24.34 6.67
C PHE A 308 -28.26 22.93 7.12
N ARG A 309 -29.44 22.74 7.67
CA ARG A 309 -29.90 21.45 8.18
C ARG A 309 -30.15 20.44 7.06
N PRO A 310 -29.35 19.35 6.97
CA PRO A 310 -29.66 18.25 6.08
C PRO A 310 -30.96 17.55 6.53
N SER A 311 -31.70 16.94 5.61
CA SER A 311 -32.89 16.18 6.02
C SER A 311 -32.48 14.93 6.80
N LEU A 312 -33.16 14.67 7.92
CA LEU A 312 -32.93 13.48 8.77
C LEU A 312 -32.99 12.18 7.93
N LEU A 313 -33.88 12.13 6.94
CA LEU A 313 -33.96 10.98 6.03
C LEU A 313 -32.68 10.81 5.22
N ALA A 314 -32.07 11.88 4.69
CA ALA A 314 -30.84 11.80 3.93
C ALA A 314 -29.67 11.33 4.83
N VAL A 315 -29.57 11.85 6.05
CA VAL A 315 -28.58 11.43 7.04
C VAL A 315 -28.74 9.95 7.38
N ALA A 316 -29.93 9.53 7.81
CA ALA A 316 -30.21 8.14 8.15
C ALA A 316 -29.95 7.17 7.00
N THR A 317 -30.36 7.55 5.76
CA THR A 317 -30.11 6.75 4.56
C THR A 317 -28.61 6.61 4.28
N SER A 318 -27.84 7.70 4.35
CA SER A 318 -26.41 7.70 4.06
C SER A 318 -25.62 6.82 5.05
N PHE A 319 -25.89 6.96 6.34
CA PHE A 319 -25.26 6.13 7.37
C PHE A 319 -25.74 4.68 7.30
N GLY A 320 -26.99 4.42 6.97
CA GLY A 320 -27.51 3.07 6.76
C GLY A 320 -26.82 2.34 5.59
N ILE A 321 -26.67 3.00 4.44
CA ILE A 321 -25.95 2.47 3.28
C ILE A 321 -24.50 2.15 3.67
N TYR A 322 -23.80 3.08 4.31
CA TYR A 322 -22.41 2.88 4.73
C TYR A 322 -22.28 1.73 5.75
N ALA A 323 -23.14 1.67 6.76
CA ALA A 323 -23.12 0.62 7.78
C ALA A 323 -23.33 -0.78 7.17
N ILE A 324 -24.31 -0.91 6.27
CA ILE A 324 -24.58 -2.18 5.56
C ILE A 324 -23.37 -2.59 4.72
N SER A 325 -22.77 -1.66 3.96
CA SER A 325 -21.60 -1.97 3.15
C SER A 325 -20.37 -2.32 3.98
N ALA A 326 -20.16 -1.64 5.10
CA ALA A 326 -19.08 -1.95 6.04
C ALA A 326 -19.28 -3.34 6.70
N LEU A 327 -20.52 -3.71 7.01
CA LEU A 327 -20.85 -5.04 7.50
C LEU A 327 -20.57 -6.12 6.44
N ILE A 328 -21.01 -5.93 5.20
CA ILE A 328 -20.74 -6.86 4.09
C ILE A 328 -19.22 -7.02 3.90
N PHE A 329 -18.48 -5.93 3.89
CA PHE A 329 -17.02 -5.94 3.80
C PHE A 329 -16.39 -6.72 4.97
N SER A 330 -16.81 -6.44 6.21
CA SER A 330 -16.31 -7.13 7.41
C SER A 330 -16.59 -8.62 7.38
N LEU A 331 -17.78 -9.03 6.96
CA LEU A 331 -18.14 -10.46 6.81
C LEU A 331 -17.32 -11.15 5.71
N SER A 332 -17.01 -10.45 4.63
CA SER A 332 -16.19 -11.01 3.54
C SER A 332 -14.73 -11.19 3.94
N SER A 333 -14.22 -10.38 4.86
CA SER A 333 -12.81 -10.41 5.27
C SER A 333 -12.43 -11.62 6.11
N ARG A 334 -13.42 -12.39 6.62
CA ARG A 334 -13.20 -13.60 7.44
C ARG A 334 -12.15 -13.43 8.54
N THR A 335 -12.06 -12.23 9.10
CA THR A 335 -11.04 -11.91 10.12
C THR A 335 -11.30 -12.67 11.41
N VAL A 336 -10.27 -13.30 11.96
CA VAL A 336 -10.29 -14.00 13.25
C VAL A 336 -10.25 -13.01 14.41
N GLU A 337 -9.42 -11.97 14.26
CA GLU A 337 -9.32 -10.86 15.22
C GLU A 337 -9.92 -9.60 14.63
N SER A 338 -10.70 -8.89 15.43
CA SER A 338 -11.26 -7.58 15.07
C SER A 338 -10.88 -6.52 16.09
N ASP A 339 -10.63 -5.31 15.60
CA ASP A 339 -10.37 -4.15 16.43
C ASP A 339 -10.84 -2.89 15.69
N LEU A 340 -11.90 -2.24 16.18
CA LEU A 340 -12.48 -1.07 15.53
C LEU A 340 -11.52 0.13 15.45
N ARG A 341 -10.44 0.14 16.23
CA ARG A 341 -9.40 1.17 16.15
C ARG A 341 -8.63 1.09 14.83
N LEU A 342 -8.45 -0.12 14.26
CA LEU A 342 -7.72 -0.31 13.01
C LEU A 342 -8.39 0.41 11.83
N PRO A 343 -9.66 0.16 11.47
CA PRO A 343 -10.29 0.88 10.37
C PRO A 343 -10.35 2.39 10.61
N VAL A 344 -10.63 2.83 11.83
CA VAL A 344 -10.68 4.27 12.15
C VAL A 344 -9.32 4.94 11.98
N MET A 345 -8.23 4.28 12.43
CA MET A 345 -6.87 4.75 12.22
C MET A 345 -6.50 4.79 10.73
N ILE A 346 -6.86 3.76 9.97
CA ILE A 346 -6.65 3.71 8.51
C ILE A 346 -7.37 4.88 7.83
N LEU A 347 -8.63 5.15 8.19
CA LEU A 347 -9.41 6.25 7.62
C LEU A 347 -8.77 7.61 7.92
N ALA A 348 -8.33 7.84 9.17
CA ALA A 348 -7.67 9.08 9.54
C ALA A 348 -6.32 9.28 8.83
N ALA A 349 -5.49 8.24 8.80
CA ALA A 349 -4.19 8.29 8.10
C ALA A 349 -4.38 8.51 6.60
N SER A 350 -5.38 7.85 6.00
CA SER A 350 -5.73 7.97 4.59
C SER A 350 -6.21 9.38 4.24
N LEU A 351 -7.07 9.96 5.06
CA LEU A 351 -7.56 11.33 4.87
C LEU A 351 -6.41 12.33 4.83
N ILE A 352 -5.56 12.30 5.86
CA ILE A 352 -4.42 13.22 5.97
C ILE A 352 -3.45 13.00 4.81
N GLY A 353 -3.12 11.75 4.55
CA GLY A 353 -2.16 11.39 3.49
C GLY A 353 -2.66 11.84 2.12
N TYR A 354 -3.89 11.45 1.76
CA TYR A 354 -4.45 11.73 0.44
C TYR A 354 -4.59 13.23 0.17
N LEU A 355 -5.15 14.00 1.12
CA LEU A 355 -5.27 15.44 0.99
C LEU A 355 -3.89 16.12 0.90
N SER A 356 -2.91 15.68 1.71
CA SER A 356 -1.55 16.20 1.65
C SER A 356 -0.90 15.92 0.29
N GLY A 357 -1.11 14.73 -0.29
CA GLY A 357 -0.62 14.37 -1.62
C GLY A 357 -1.28 15.17 -2.74
N LEU A 358 -2.60 15.34 -2.67
CA LEU A 358 -3.39 16.12 -3.63
C LEU A 358 -2.94 17.57 -3.65
N LEU A 359 -2.71 18.17 -2.47
CA LEU A 359 -2.25 19.55 -2.32
C LEU A 359 -0.73 19.70 -2.44
N ARG A 360 -0.01 18.59 -2.66
CA ARG A 360 1.47 18.58 -2.76
C ARG A 360 2.17 19.21 -1.56
N ILE A 361 1.60 19.05 -0.37
CA ILE A 361 2.20 19.53 0.87
C ILE A 361 3.48 18.72 1.12
N ASN A 362 4.58 19.40 1.49
CA ASN A 362 5.86 18.74 1.73
C ASN A 362 5.72 17.57 2.70
N PHE A 363 6.03 16.38 2.22
CA PHE A 363 5.98 15.15 2.98
C PHE A 363 7.39 14.75 3.43
N LYS A 364 7.64 14.83 4.75
CA LYS A 364 8.89 14.31 5.31
C LYS A 364 8.82 12.78 5.32
N TRP A 365 9.59 12.17 4.45
CA TRP A 365 9.67 10.72 4.36
C TRP A 365 10.45 10.15 5.55
N SER A 366 9.93 9.09 6.16
CA SER A 366 10.63 8.31 7.20
C SER A 366 10.54 6.82 6.86
N VAL A 367 11.64 6.11 7.04
CA VAL A 367 11.67 4.64 6.90
C VAL A 367 10.81 4.02 8.00
N THR A 368 9.99 3.04 7.65
CA THR A 368 9.27 2.24 8.65
C THR A 368 10.29 1.40 9.41
N PRO A 369 10.33 1.46 10.76
CA PRO A 369 11.28 0.69 11.55
C PRO A 369 11.15 -0.82 11.28
N LYS A 370 12.29 -1.52 11.18
CA LYS A 370 12.35 -2.98 11.00
C LYS A 370 12.62 -3.71 12.32
N ARG A 371 12.72 -2.96 13.42
CA ARG A 371 12.84 -3.44 14.80
C ARG A 371 12.02 -2.57 15.73
N PRO A 372 11.55 -3.11 16.87
CA PRO A 372 10.83 -2.30 17.84
C PRO A 372 11.73 -1.13 18.32
N LYS A 373 11.26 0.09 18.15
CA LYS A 373 11.90 1.31 18.66
C LYS A 373 10.96 1.97 19.65
N GLY A 374 11.27 1.87 20.96
CA GLY A 374 10.76 2.76 21.99
C GLY A 374 9.25 2.95 22.11
N ASN A 375 8.84 3.96 22.88
CA ASN A 375 7.47 4.23 23.28
C ASN A 375 6.52 4.54 22.11
N GLU A 376 5.35 3.96 22.19
CA GLU A 376 4.20 4.31 21.35
C GLU A 376 3.65 5.67 21.81
N GLU A 377 3.82 6.69 20.99
CA GLU A 377 3.09 7.94 21.16
C GLU A 377 2.14 8.14 19.98
N THR A 378 0.86 8.34 20.29
CA THR A 378 -0.16 8.69 19.29
C THR A 378 0.26 9.96 18.56
N PRO A 379 0.28 9.99 17.23
CA PRO A 379 0.59 11.20 16.47
C PRO A 379 -0.31 12.36 16.89
N LEU A 380 0.27 13.54 17.19
CA LEU A 380 -0.48 14.73 17.60
C LEU A 380 -1.60 15.07 16.61
N ILE A 381 -1.34 14.90 15.30
CA ILE A 381 -2.33 15.16 14.25
C ILE A 381 -3.58 14.27 14.39
N LEU A 382 -3.43 13.02 14.85
CA LEU A 382 -4.55 12.13 15.10
C LEU A 382 -5.39 12.63 16.28
N LYS A 383 -4.74 13.12 17.33
CA LYS A 383 -5.44 13.74 18.49
C LYS A 383 -6.22 14.99 18.04
N VAL A 384 -5.61 15.86 17.22
CA VAL A 384 -6.28 17.06 16.71
C VAL A 384 -7.52 16.69 15.89
N ILE A 385 -7.41 15.76 14.96
CA ILE A 385 -8.56 15.30 14.16
C ILE A 385 -9.64 14.70 15.05
N SER A 386 -9.25 13.87 16.00
CA SER A 386 -10.18 13.27 16.95
C SER A 386 -10.99 14.34 17.71
N TRP A 387 -10.33 15.31 18.30
CA TRP A 387 -11.02 16.42 18.97
C TRP A 387 -11.91 17.22 18.01
N THR A 388 -11.53 17.40 16.75
CA THR A 388 -12.37 18.04 15.75
C THR A 388 -13.67 17.27 15.54
N TYR A 389 -13.60 15.94 15.37
CA TYR A 389 -14.78 15.07 15.27
C TYR A 389 -15.66 15.15 16.53
N TYR A 390 -15.04 15.19 17.71
CA TYR A 390 -15.77 15.26 18.99
C TYR A 390 -16.55 16.57 19.13
N ILE A 391 -15.88 17.69 18.90
CA ILE A 391 -16.47 19.02 19.04
C ILE A 391 -17.61 19.19 18.03
N ILE A 392 -17.40 18.85 16.76
CA ILE A 392 -18.45 18.92 15.75
C ILE A 392 -19.59 17.98 16.10
N GLY A 393 -19.31 16.77 16.58
CA GLY A 393 -20.32 15.82 17.03
C GLY A 393 -21.22 16.38 18.16
N ILE A 394 -20.63 17.07 19.15
CA ILE A 394 -21.42 17.73 20.22
C ILE A 394 -22.36 18.79 19.63
N PHE A 395 -21.88 19.61 18.71
CA PHE A 395 -22.74 20.64 18.11
C PHE A 395 -23.83 20.03 17.22
N SER A 396 -23.50 19.00 16.41
CA SER A 396 -24.49 18.35 15.55
C SER A 396 -25.57 17.59 16.29
N ILE A 397 -25.31 17.09 17.51
CA ILE A 397 -26.29 16.30 18.28
C ILE A 397 -27.57 17.09 18.58
N ARG A 398 -27.48 18.40 18.61
CA ARG A 398 -28.61 19.31 18.83
C ARG A 398 -29.63 19.25 17.69
N ASP A 399 -29.14 19.17 16.45
CA ASP A 399 -29.95 19.28 15.24
C ASP A 399 -30.10 17.90 14.54
N ASP A 400 -29.07 17.04 14.63
CA ASP A 400 -29.10 15.67 14.13
C ASP A 400 -28.36 14.71 15.10
N VAL A 401 -29.14 13.95 15.84
CA VAL A 401 -28.62 13.00 16.85
C VAL A 401 -27.78 11.90 16.22
N ILE A 402 -28.16 11.40 15.02
CA ILE A 402 -27.42 10.32 14.35
C ILE A 402 -26.04 10.82 13.95
N MET A 403 -25.96 11.96 13.27
CA MET A 403 -24.71 12.59 12.86
C MET A 403 -23.81 12.82 14.08
N GLY A 404 -24.32 13.49 15.10
CA GLY A 404 -23.57 13.82 16.30
C GLY A 404 -23.01 12.59 17.01
N LEU A 405 -23.81 11.56 17.23
CA LEU A 405 -23.37 10.32 17.89
C LEU A 405 -22.29 9.59 17.08
N VAL A 406 -22.44 9.47 15.77
CA VAL A 406 -21.44 8.78 14.92
C VAL A 406 -20.11 9.54 14.96
N LEU A 407 -20.11 10.86 14.81
CA LEU A 407 -18.88 11.66 14.86
C LEU A 407 -18.19 11.53 16.23
N MET A 408 -18.94 11.51 17.32
CA MET A 408 -18.38 11.30 18.67
C MET A 408 -17.80 9.89 18.84
N VAL A 409 -18.48 8.85 18.38
CA VAL A 409 -17.98 7.45 18.45
C VAL A 409 -16.69 7.31 17.65
N VAL A 410 -16.62 7.84 16.44
CA VAL A 410 -15.40 7.84 15.61
C VAL A 410 -14.25 8.55 16.34
N SER A 411 -14.52 9.69 16.96
CA SER A 411 -13.57 10.42 17.79
C SER A 411 -13.04 9.58 18.95
N LEU A 412 -13.92 9.00 19.74
CA LEU A 412 -13.53 8.19 20.91
C LEU A 412 -12.69 6.97 20.51
N LEU A 413 -13.02 6.34 19.40
CA LEU A 413 -12.19 5.26 18.85
C LEU A 413 -10.79 5.74 18.44
N MET A 414 -10.67 6.92 17.81
CA MET A 414 -9.37 7.52 17.50
C MET A 414 -8.56 7.84 18.78
N LEU A 415 -9.20 8.39 19.81
CA LEU A 415 -8.54 8.72 21.09
C LEU A 415 -8.10 7.47 21.86
N SER A 416 -8.71 6.32 21.62
CA SER A 416 -8.36 5.04 22.25
C SER A 416 -7.16 4.34 21.59
N ILE A 417 -6.60 4.89 20.49
CA ILE A 417 -5.38 4.38 19.85
C ILE A 417 -4.19 4.81 20.72
N PRO A 418 -3.31 3.85 21.13
CA PRO A 418 -2.17 4.13 21.98
C PRO A 418 -1.16 5.09 21.39
#